data_15f4ae17ec9e9c486172d1fbe8fb28a5
#
_entry.id   15f4ae17ec9e9c486172d1fbe8fb28a5
#
_cell.length_a   1.000
_cell.length_b   1.000
_cell.length_c   1.000
_cell.angle_alpha   90.00
_cell.angle_beta   90.00
_cell.angle_gamma   90.00
#
_symmetry.space_group_name_H-M   'P 1'
#
loop_
_entity.id
_entity.type
_entity.pdbx_description
1 polymer ?
#
loop_
_entity_poly.entity_id
_entity_poly.type
_entity_poly.pdbx_seq_one_letter_code
_entity_poly.pdbx_strand_id
1 'polypeptide(L)'
;MQTAYTVLILLMLVSVSRLVGRIIPLPLPLVQIAAGALLAWPTLGLHVALDPELFLFLFLPPLLFSDGWRMPKRELWRLRGPVLTLAVGLVLFTVVGAGYFIHWLLPTIPLPVAFALAAVLSPTDAVAVSAIAQNRLPTPLMHMLQGEALMNDASGLVTFKFALAAALTGVFSLADASVTFVLVALGGLAVGVALSWLVGRLRSWMIARGWDDPATHVVFMLLLPFAAYVLAERLGVSGILSAVAAGMMQSWLDLLPRQTSTRLLNRSVWSLLEFAFNGLIFLLVGLQLPDIIKAVVS
;
A
#
# COMPACT_ATOMS: atom_id res chain seq x y z
N MET A 1 -28.24 0.27 5.01
CA MET A 1 -28.49 1.73 4.84
C MET A 1 -27.41 2.53 5.58
N GLN A 2 -27.15 2.29 6.85
CA GLN A 2 -26.13 3.06 7.64
C GLN A 2 -24.72 3.05 7.01
N THR A 3 -24.22 1.89 6.58
CA THR A 3 -22.91 1.77 5.91
C THR A 3 -22.80 2.60 4.62
N ALA A 4 -23.89 2.66 3.83
CA ALA A 4 -23.90 3.44 2.60
C ALA A 4 -23.81 4.96 2.89
N TYR A 5 -24.56 5.45 3.88
CA TYR A 5 -24.47 6.84 4.32
C TYR A 5 -23.05 7.18 4.84
N THR A 6 -22.46 6.29 5.62
CA THR A 6 -21.10 6.47 6.13
C THR A 6 -20.09 6.60 4.99
N VAL A 7 -20.13 5.71 4.00
CA VAL A 7 -19.23 5.77 2.84
C VAL A 7 -19.40 7.07 2.07
N LEU A 8 -20.64 7.53 1.85
CA LEU A 8 -20.92 8.79 1.16
C LEU A 8 -20.40 10.00 1.95
N ILE A 9 -20.59 10.03 3.26
CA ILE A 9 -20.06 11.08 4.13
C ILE A 9 -18.51 11.10 4.07
N LEU A 10 -17.86 9.94 4.14
CA LEU A 10 -16.40 9.86 4.07
C LEU A 10 -15.88 10.34 2.72
N LEU A 11 -16.48 9.94 1.60
CA LEU A 11 -16.10 10.42 0.27
C LEU A 11 -16.32 11.93 0.09
N MET A 12 -17.41 12.46 0.65
CA MET A 12 -17.66 13.90 0.66
C MET A 12 -16.57 14.63 1.46
N LEU A 13 -16.18 14.10 2.61
CA LEU A 13 -15.13 14.68 3.45
C LEU A 13 -13.75 14.60 2.80
N VAL A 14 -13.42 13.50 2.11
CA VAL A 14 -12.20 13.44 1.29
C VAL A 14 -12.17 14.59 0.29
N SER A 15 -13.30 14.86 -0.38
CA SER A 15 -13.40 15.93 -1.37
C SER A 15 -13.29 17.32 -0.73
N VAL A 16 -13.98 17.54 0.40
CA VAL A 16 -13.95 18.80 1.15
C VAL A 16 -12.56 19.05 1.78
N SER A 17 -11.91 18.01 2.30
CA SER A 17 -10.57 18.13 2.90
C SER A 17 -9.54 18.71 1.92
N ARG A 18 -9.68 18.42 0.61
CA ARG A 18 -8.82 19.01 -0.42
C ARG A 18 -9.03 20.51 -0.59
N LEU A 19 -10.25 20.98 -0.39
CA LEU A 19 -10.55 22.43 -0.42
C LEU A 19 -9.98 23.10 0.85
N VAL A 20 -10.16 22.48 2.01
CA VAL A 20 -9.62 22.96 3.28
C VAL A 20 -8.10 23.02 3.25
N GLY A 21 -7.43 21.99 2.68
CA GLY A 21 -5.97 21.95 2.51
C GLY A 21 -5.39 23.05 1.60
N ARG A 22 -6.23 23.74 0.82
CA ARG A 22 -5.80 24.94 0.07
C ARG A 22 -5.78 26.21 0.92
N ILE A 23 -6.55 26.24 1.99
CA ILE A 23 -6.70 27.38 2.89
C ILE A 23 -5.73 27.26 4.07
N ILE A 24 -5.59 26.06 4.59
CA ILE A 24 -4.73 25.75 5.74
C ILE A 24 -3.39 25.18 5.22
N PRO A 25 -2.24 25.75 5.61
CA PRO A 25 -0.92 25.31 5.16
C PRO A 25 -0.46 24.03 5.89
N LEU A 26 -1.36 23.04 6.00
CA LEU A 26 -1.07 21.72 6.57
C LEU A 26 -1.05 20.65 5.47
N PRO A 27 -0.22 19.60 5.61
CA PRO A 27 -0.28 18.42 4.75
C PRO A 27 -1.67 17.80 4.75
N LEU A 28 -2.18 17.47 3.56
CA LEU A 28 -3.52 16.93 3.38
C LEU A 28 -3.82 15.69 4.26
N PRO A 29 -2.89 14.73 4.42
CA PRO A 29 -3.09 13.61 5.33
C PRO A 29 -3.43 14.02 6.78
N LEU A 30 -2.76 15.04 7.31
CA LEU A 30 -3.02 15.52 8.68
C LEU A 30 -4.40 16.16 8.80
N VAL A 31 -4.84 16.91 7.78
CA VAL A 31 -6.19 17.48 7.73
C VAL A 31 -7.24 16.37 7.72
N GLN A 32 -7.01 15.30 6.98
CA GLN A 32 -7.91 14.15 6.89
C GLN A 32 -7.96 13.36 8.19
N ILE A 33 -6.82 13.09 8.83
CA ILE A 33 -6.78 12.45 10.16
C ILE A 33 -7.52 13.28 11.19
N ALA A 34 -7.28 14.59 11.22
CA ALA A 34 -7.98 15.50 12.15
C ALA A 34 -9.50 15.51 11.89
N ALA A 35 -9.92 15.55 10.63
CA ALA A 35 -11.33 15.48 10.25
C ALA A 35 -11.98 14.16 10.69
N GLY A 36 -11.30 13.03 10.50
CA GLY A 36 -11.75 11.71 10.98
C GLY A 36 -11.88 11.66 12.50
N ALA A 37 -10.89 12.17 13.24
CA ALA A 37 -10.94 12.22 14.70
C ALA A 37 -12.08 13.11 15.23
N LEU A 38 -12.36 14.21 14.56
CA LEU A 38 -13.51 15.07 14.89
C LEU A 38 -14.85 14.38 14.69
N LEU A 39 -14.99 13.57 13.63
CA LEU A 39 -16.22 12.81 13.37
C LEU A 39 -16.46 11.68 14.37
N ALA A 40 -15.41 11.08 14.89
CA ALA A 40 -15.49 10.06 15.92
C ALA A 40 -15.71 10.63 17.33
N TRP A 41 -15.71 11.96 17.47
CA TRP A 41 -15.96 12.60 18.77
C TRP A 41 -17.35 12.20 19.31
N PRO A 42 -17.50 11.96 20.62
CA PRO A 42 -18.73 11.39 21.21
C PRO A 42 -20.04 12.09 20.85
N THR A 43 -19.98 13.37 20.46
CA THR A 43 -21.15 14.16 20.08
C THR A 43 -21.65 13.88 18.67
N LEU A 44 -20.81 13.41 17.74
CA LEU A 44 -21.17 13.08 16.35
C LEU A 44 -21.37 11.58 16.12
N GLY A 45 -20.77 10.73 16.95
CA GLY A 45 -21.10 9.32 17.10
C GLY A 45 -20.89 8.44 15.85
N LEU A 46 -20.06 8.84 14.90
CA LEU A 46 -19.81 8.05 13.71
C LEU A 46 -18.77 6.96 14.05
N HIS A 47 -19.24 5.76 14.37
CA HIS A 47 -18.39 4.60 14.57
C HIS A 47 -18.43 3.72 13.34
N VAL A 48 -17.26 3.43 12.77
CA VAL A 48 -17.08 2.49 11.66
C VAL A 48 -16.35 1.28 12.20
N ALA A 49 -17.06 0.17 12.34
CA ALA A 49 -16.41 -1.12 12.59
C ALA A 49 -15.65 -1.51 11.32
N LEU A 50 -14.32 -1.44 11.38
CA LEU A 50 -13.45 -1.85 10.29
C LEU A 50 -13.13 -3.33 10.46
N ASP A 51 -13.50 -4.12 9.46
CA ASP A 51 -12.96 -5.45 9.29
C ASP A 51 -11.53 -5.31 8.70
N PRO A 52 -10.47 -5.72 9.44
CA PRO A 52 -9.10 -5.54 8.97
C PRO A 52 -8.80 -6.28 7.66
N GLU A 53 -9.39 -7.45 7.44
CA GLU A 53 -9.14 -8.25 6.23
C GLU A 53 -9.79 -7.57 5.02
N LEU A 54 -11.03 -7.12 5.17
CA LEU A 54 -11.74 -6.39 4.13
C LEU A 54 -11.04 -5.05 3.81
N PHE A 55 -10.56 -4.35 4.85
CA PHE A 55 -9.81 -3.10 4.68
C PHE A 55 -8.53 -3.32 3.88
N LEU A 56 -7.71 -4.28 4.29
CA LEU A 56 -6.47 -4.61 3.59
C LEU A 56 -6.74 -5.06 2.15
N PHE A 57 -7.76 -5.89 1.93
CA PHE A 57 -8.13 -6.36 0.60
C PHE A 57 -8.62 -5.24 -0.32
N LEU A 58 -9.40 -4.29 0.21
CA LEU A 58 -10.00 -3.24 -0.62
C LEU A 58 -8.99 -2.16 -1.03
N PHE A 59 -8.14 -1.73 -0.09
CA PHE A 59 -7.28 -0.58 -0.29
C PHE A 59 -5.87 -0.94 -0.76
N LEU A 60 -5.28 -1.99 -0.20
CA LEU A 60 -3.86 -2.28 -0.39
C LEU A 60 -3.52 -2.69 -1.84
N PRO A 61 -4.21 -3.68 -2.48
CA PRO A 61 -3.84 -4.11 -3.81
C PRO A 61 -3.90 -3.01 -4.88
N PRO A 62 -4.96 -2.18 -4.98
CA PRO A 62 -5.00 -1.14 -6.00
C PRO A 62 -4.00 -0.01 -5.76
N LEU A 63 -3.72 0.38 -4.51
CA LEU A 63 -2.72 1.41 -4.21
C LEU A 63 -1.33 0.94 -4.59
N LEU A 64 -0.93 -0.24 -4.13
CA LEU A 64 0.39 -0.83 -4.45
C LEU A 64 0.57 -1.10 -5.94
N PHE A 65 -0.48 -1.54 -6.62
CA PHE A 65 -0.47 -1.68 -8.08
C PHE A 65 -0.23 -0.33 -8.77
N SER A 66 -0.91 0.72 -8.33
CA SER A 66 -0.77 2.05 -8.90
C SER A 66 0.63 2.62 -8.70
N ASP A 67 1.21 2.43 -7.51
CA ASP A 67 2.57 2.83 -7.20
C ASP A 67 3.58 2.09 -8.10
N GLY A 68 3.44 0.77 -8.23
CA GLY A 68 4.25 -0.03 -9.15
C GLY A 68 4.07 0.37 -10.62
N TRP A 69 2.85 0.70 -11.04
CA TRP A 69 2.54 1.12 -12.41
C TRP A 69 3.11 2.49 -12.76
N ARG A 70 3.09 3.43 -11.81
CA ARG A 70 3.61 4.80 -12.00
C ARG A 70 5.11 4.93 -11.81
N MET A 71 5.74 3.97 -11.13
CA MET A 71 7.17 4.01 -10.83
C MET A 71 8.00 4.10 -12.12
N PRO A 72 8.88 5.12 -12.27
CA PRO A 72 9.75 5.24 -13.43
C PRO A 72 10.79 4.10 -13.46
N LYS A 73 10.62 3.15 -14.38
CA LYS A 73 11.43 1.92 -14.44
C LYS A 73 12.91 2.15 -14.64
N ARG A 74 13.25 3.14 -15.49
CA ARG A 74 14.64 3.49 -15.78
C ARG A 74 15.34 3.99 -14.52
N GLU A 75 14.64 4.82 -13.75
CA GLU A 75 15.15 5.36 -12.49
C GLU A 75 15.23 4.28 -11.41
N LEU A 76 14.19 3.44 -11.28
CA LEU A 76 14.21 2.30 -10.36
C LEU A 76 15.39 1.37 -10.65
N TRP A 77 15.65 1.06 -11.93
CA TRP A 77 16.79 0.21 -12.31
C TRP A 77 18.12 0.87 -12.02
N ARG A 78 18.24 2.19 -12.25
CA ARG A 78 19.43 2.97 -11.95
C ARG A 78 19.68 3.06 -10.44
N LEU A 79 18.63 3.20 -9.64
CA LEU A 79 18.67 3.38 -8.18
C LEU A 79 18.47 2.06 -7.43
N ARG A 80 18.47 0.90 -8.11
CA ARG A 80 18.18 -0.42 -7.51
C ARG A 80 19.03 -0.74 -6.27
N GLY A 81 20.32 -0.38 -6.27
CA GLY A 81 21.21 -0.60 -5.13
C GLY A 81 20.73 0.16 -3.89
N PRO A 82 20.70 1.52 -3.92
CA PRO A 82 20.17 2.32 -2.82
C PRO A 82 18.74 1.92 -2.41
N VAL A 83 17.83 1.70 -3.36
CA VAL A 83 16.44 1.29 -3.08
C VAL A 83 16.38 -0.03 -2.33
N LEU A 84 17.09 -1.06 -2.78
CA LEU A 84 17.11 -2.37 -2.10
C LEU A 84 17.77 -2.29 -0.73
N THR A 85 18.84 -1.49 -0.60
CA THR A 85 19.53 -1.32 0.70
C THR A 85 18.59 -0.64 1.71
N LEU A 86 17.82 0.35 1.30
CA LEU A 86 16.85 1.01 2.17
C LEU A 86 15.64 0.10 2.43
N ALA A 87 15.04 -0.45 1.38
CA ALA A 87 13.80 -1.23 1.50
C ALA A 87 13.97 -2.55 2.27
N VAL A 88 15.14 -3.16 2.26
CA VAL A 88 15.41 -4.41 2.98
C VAL A 88 16.38 -4.17 4.14
N GLY A 89 17.53 -3.54 3.87
CA GLY A 89 18.58 -3.35 4.87
C GLY A 89 18.14 -2.43 6.01
N LEU A 90 17.55 -1.26 5.69
CA LEU A 90 17.07 -0.34 6.72
C LEU A 90 15.88 -0.92 7.48
N VAL A 91 14.95 -1.62 6.81
CA VAL A 91 13.82 -2.29 7.47
C VAL A 91 14.34 -3.31 8.48
N LEU A 92 15.24 -4.21 8.08
CA LEU A 92 15.81 -5.21 8.99
C LEU A 92 16.61 -4.55 10.14
N PHE A 93 17.39 -3.52 9.83
CA PHE A 93 18.12 -2.75 10.86
C PHE A 93 17.14 -2.12 11.86
N THR A 94 16.08 -1.49 11.37
CA THR A 94 15.04 -0.87 12.21
C THR A 94 14.31 -1.92 13.05
N VAL A 95 13.92 -3.04 12.45
CA VAL A 95 13.22 -4.11 13.16
C VAL A 95 14.08 -4.70 14.29
N VAL A 96 15.34 -5.00 13.99
CA VAL A 96 16.25 -5.55 14.99
C VAL A 96 16.55 -4.49 16.07
N GLY A 97 16.94 -3.28 15.67
CA GLY A 97 17.29 -2.20 16.62
C GLY A 97 16.11 -1.76 17.48
N ALA A 98 14.98 -1.42 16.85
CA ALA A 98 13.79 -1.01 17.59
C ALA A 98 13.15 -2.16 18.38
N GLY A 99 13.19 -3.40 17.87
CA GLY A 99 12.68 -4.56 18.59
C GLY A 99 13.44 -4.82 19.89
N TYR A 100 14.77 -4.80 19.87
CA TYR A 100 15.58 -4.89 21.10
C TYR A 100 15.37 -3.67 22.00
N PHE A 101 15.25 -2.47 21.45
CA PHE A 101 15.01 -1.26 22.21
C PHE A 101 13.64 -1.29 22.93
N ILE A 102 12.59 -1.74 22.24
CA ILE A 102 11.23 -1.89 22.82
C ILE A 102 11.26 -2.91 23.94
N HIS A 103 11.89 -4.07 23.72
CA HIS A 103 12.00 -5.10 24.76
C HIS A 103 12.82 -4.64 25.97
N TRP A 104 13.90 -3.85 25.75
CA TRP A 104 14.69 -3.27 26.84
C TRP A 104 13.87 -2.24 27.64
N LEU A 105 13.09 -1.40 26.96
CA LEU A 105 12.25 -0.38 27.58
C LEU A 105 11.05 -0.99 28.32
N LEU A 106 10.46 -2.04 27.76
CA LEU A 106 9.27 -2.75 28.23
C LEU A 106 9.56 -4.24 28.31
N PRO A 107 10.27 -4.73 29.36
CA PRO A 107 10.66 -6.14 29.49
C PRO A 107 9.47 -7.12 29.59
N THR A 108 8.27 -6.62 29.88
CA THR A 108 7.03 -7.41 29.90
C THR A 108 6.57 -7.85 28.51
N ILE A 109 7.02 -7.15 27.44
CA ILE A 109 6.72 -7.52 26.07
C ILE A 109 7.72 -8.58 25.59
N PRO A 110 7.27 -9.77 25.18
CA PRO A 110 8.14 -10.81 24.62
C PRO A 110 8.89 -10.29 23.38
N LEU A 111 10.15 -10.69 23.23
CA LEU A 111 11.02 -10.22 22.14
C LEU A 111 10.42 -10.42 20.74
N PRO A 112 9.77 -11.56 20.38
CA PRO A 112 9.11 -11.69 19.09
C PRO A 112 7.97 -10.68 18.87
N VAL A 113 7.22 -10.32 19.92
CA VAL A 113 6.16 -9.31 19.85
C VAL A 113 6.77 -7.92 19.66
N ALA A 114 7.89 -7.62 20.32
CA ALA A 114 8.63 -6.38 20.11
C ALA A 114 9.15 -6.26 18.67
N PHE A 115 9.64 -7.34 18.07
CA PHE A 115 10.02 -7.38 16.65
C PHE A 115 8.80 -7.20 15.73
N ALA A 116 7.65 -7.80 16.04
CA ALA A 116 6.43 -7.60 15.26
C ALA A 116 6.01 -6.12 15.28
N LEU A 117 6.02 -5.48 16.44
CA LEU A 117 5.72 -4.06 16.58
C LEU A 117 6.72 -3.19 15.80
N ALA A 118 8.01 -3.48 15.90
CA ALA A 118 9.05 -2.77 15.15
C ALA A 118 8.90 -2.96 13.63
N ALA A 119 8.46 -4.14 13.17
CA ALA A 119 8.22 -4.41 11.76
C ALA A 119 7.04 -3.61 11.19
N VAL A 120 5.98 -3.39 11.99
CA VAL A 120 4.85 -2.53 11.60
C VAL A 120 5.25 -1.06 11.52
N LEU A 121 6.17 -0.63 12.39
CA LEU A 121 6.63 0.77 12.45
C LEU A 121 7.75 1.09 11.45
N SER A 122 8.36 0.08 10.81
CA SER A 122 9.52 0.28 9.95
C SER A 122 9.22 0.84 8.55
N PRO A 123 8.09 0.53 7.89
CA PRO A 123 7.80 1.06 6.56
C PRO A 123 7.56 2.57 6.56
N THR A 124 7.90 3.22 5.46
CA THR A 124 7.70 4.66 5.24
C THR A 124 6.62 4.89 4.19
N ASP A 125 5.84 5.95 4.35
CA ASP A 125 4.78 6.33 3.41
C ASP A 125 5.25 7.43 2.44
N ALA A 126 5.46 7.07 1.18
CA ALA A 126 5.87 8.02 0.14
C ALA A 126 4.79 9.09 -0.15
N VAL A 127 3.50 8.79 0.08
CA VAL A 127 2.40 9.76 -0.12
C VAL A 127 2.49 10.84 0.94
N ALA A 128 2.66 10.46 2.21
CA ALA A 128 2.85 11.42 3.30
C ALA A 128 4.12 12.26 3.10
N VAL A 129 5.24 11.61 2.71
CA VAL A 129 6.50 12.30 2.43
C VAL A 129 6.33 13.32 1.30
N SER A 130 5.69 12.95 0.19
CA SER A 130 5.46 13.85 -0.94
C SER A 130 4.57 15.04 -0.58
N ALA A 131 3.54 14.81 0.24
CA ALA A 131 2.65 15.84 0.72
C ALA A 131 3.36 16.85 1.64
N ILE A 132 4.26 16.40 2.50
CA ILE A 132 5.07 17.25 3.39
C ILE A 132 6.14 18.00 2.60
N ALA A 133 6.80 17.33 1.67
CA ALA A 133 7.88 17.90 0.87
C ALA A 133 7.44 19.00 -0.09
N GLN A 134 6.17 19.05 -0.51
CA GLN A 134 5.61 20.08 -1.37
C GLN A 134 6.48 20.40 -2.60
N ASN A 135 7.00 19.36 -3.27
CA ASN A 135 7.92 19.47 -4.42
C ASN A 135 9.27 20.17 -4.12
N ARG A 136 9.68 20.27 -2.86
CA ARG A 136 10.99 20.85 -2.47
C ARG A 136 12.14 19.86 -2.58
N LEU A 137 11.85 18.55 -2.66
CA LEU A 137 12.88 17.53 -2.83
C LEU A 137 13.33 17.39 -4.28
N PRO A 138 14.63 17.17 -4.53
CA PRO A 138 15.13 16.84 -5.86
C PRO A 138 14.44 15.58 -6.41
N THR A 139 14.09 15.57 -7.69
CA THR A 139 13.40 14.46 -8.36
C THR A 139 14.08 13.10 -8.16
N PRO A 140 15.43 12.95 -8.24
CA PRO A 140 16.08 11.67 -8.00
C PRO A 140 15.87 11.14 -6.57
N LEU A 141 15.87 12.04 -5.58
CA LEU A 141 15.63 11.67 -4.20
C LEU A 141 14.17 11.22 -3.99
N MET A 142 13.21 11.93 -4.61
CA MET A 142 11.80 11.54 -4.56
C MET A 142 11.58 10.15 -5.19
N HIS A 143 12.18 9.88 -6.36
CA HIS A 143 12.09 8.56 -6.99
C HIS A 143 12.73 7.45 -6.13
N MET A 144 13.82 7.76 -5.42
CA MET A 144 14.47 6.81 -4.49
C MET A 144 13.53 6.49 -3.32
N LEU A 145 12.92 7.50 -2.70
CA LEU A 145 11.98 7.33 -1.60
C LEU A 145 10.70 6.60 -2.04
N GLN A 146 10.19 6.90 -3.24
CA GLN A 146 9.05 6.18 -3.81
C GLN A 146 9.39 4.70 -4.09
N GLY A 147 10.58 4.43 -4.60
CA GLY A 147 11.03 3.05 -4.84
C GLY A 147 11.30 2.29 -3.55
N GLU A 148 11.82 2.96 -2.54
CA GLU A 148 12.03 2.41 -1.20
C GLU A 148 10.68 2.09 -0.56
N ALA A 149 9.74 3.04 -0.48
CA ALA A 149 8.42 2.85 0.10
C ALA A 149 7.63 1.72 -0.58
N LEU A 150 7.70 1.60 -1.91
CA LEU A 150 7.07 0.52 -2.66
C LEU A 150 7.53 -0.88 -2.23
N MET A 151 8.78 -1.02 -1.80
CA MET A 151 9.38 -2.31 -1.46
C MET A 151 9.44 -2.55 0.05
N ASN A 152 9.54 -1.49 0.87
CA ASN A 152 9.65 -1.62 2.33
C ASN A 152 8.33 -2.07 2.96
N ASP A 153 7.17 -1.68 2.42
CA ASP A 153 5.86 -2.17 2.84
C ASP A 153 5.80 -3.71 2.78
N ALA A 154 6.28 -4.26 1.67
CA ALA A 154 6.37 -5.70 1.51
C ALA A 154 7.38 -6.33 2.49
N SER A 155 8.56 -5.73 2.66
CA SER A 155 9.59 -6.21 3.60
C SER A 155 9.10 -6.14 5.04
N GLY A 156 8.47 -5.04 5.44
CA GLY A 156 7.91 -4.84 6.77
C GLY A 156 6.81 -5.86 7.09
N LEU A 157 5.84 -6.03 6.17
CA LEU A 157 4.73 -6.96 6.40
C LEU A 157 5.19 -8.43 6.44
N VAL A 158 6.12 -8.83 5.58
CA VAL A 158 6.67 -10.18 5.63
C VAL A 158 7.43 -10.38 6.94
N THR A 159 8.26 -9.42 7.35
CA THR A 159 8.97 -9.48 8.64
C THR A 159 7.98 -9.53 9.81
N PHE A 160 6.89 -8.77 9.76
CA PHE A 160 5.81 -8.82 10.75
C PHE A 160 5.17 -10.22 10.84
N LYS A 161 4.81 -10.83 9.69
CA LYS A 161 4.23 -12.19 9.66
C LYS A 161 5.17 -13.21 10.32
N PHE A 162 6.49 -13.12 10.08
CA PHE A 162 7.47 -14.02 10.72
C PHE A 162 7.62 -13.76 12.22
N ALA A 163 7.69 -12.51 12.64
CA ALA A 163 7.78 -12.15 14.04
C ALA A 163 6.52 -12.60 14.81
N LEU A 164 5.34 -12.44 14.20
CA LEU A 164 4.07 -12.92 14.76
C LEU A 164 4.02 -14.44 14.85
N ALA A 165 4.47 -15.16 13.82
CA ALA A 165 4.56 -16.62 13.86
C ALA A 165 5.50 -17.09 14.97
N ALA A 166 6.66 -16.46 15.15
CA ALA A 166 7.58 -16.73 16.24
C ALA A 166 6.95 -16.44 17.63
N ALA A 167 6.14 -15.40 17.74
CA ALA A 167 5.42 -15.07 18.96
C ALA A 167 4.37 -16.12 19.33
N LEU A 168 3.68 -16.68 18.33
CA LEU A 168 2.60 -17.66 18.52
C LEU A 168 3.13 -19.08 18.73
N THR A 169 4.21 -19.45 18.06
CA THR A 169 4.75 -20.83 18.08
C THR A 169 5.87 -21.03 19.12
N GLY A 170 6.51 -19.94 19.56
CA GLY A 170 7.70 -19.99 20.42
C GLY A 170 8.96 -20.51 19.73
N VAL A 171 8.90 -20.83 18.42
CA VAL A 171 10.02 -21.36 17.65
C VAL A 171 10.41 -20.35 16.57
N PHE A 172 11.69 -19.99 16.51
CA PHE A 172 12.25 -19.14 15.47
C PHE A 172 13.48 -19.80 14.86
N SER A 173 13.40 -20.13 13.58
CA SER A 173 14.54 -20.59 12.78
C SER A 173 14.86 -19.53 11.74
N LEU A 174 16.03 -18.89 11.85
CA LEU A 174 16.46 -17.87 10.90
C LEU A 174 16.64 -18.44 9.49
N ALA A 175 17.12 -19.68 9.39
CA ALA A 175 17.33 -20.34 8.09
C ALA A 175 15.98 -20.60 7.38
N ASP A 176 15.02 -21.21 8.07
CA ASP A 176 13.70 -21.49 7.51
C ASP A 176 12.93 -20.20 7.20
N ALA A 177 13.04 -19.21 8.09
CA ALA A 177 12.47 -17.89 7.87
C ALA A 177 13.03 -17.23 6.60
N SER A 178 14.36 -17.26 6.40
CA SER A 178 15.00 -16.65 5.23
C SER A 178 14.60 -17.36 3.93
N VAL A 179 14.60 -18.68 3.90
CA VAL A 179 14.18 -19.46 2.72
C VAL A 179 12.71 -19.20 2.39
N THR A 180 11.85 -19.27 3.39
CA THR A 180 10.42 -19.00 3.21
C THR A 180 10.17 -17.56 2.76
N PHE A 181 10.90 -16.58 3.32
CA PHE A 181 10.85 -15.19 2.87
C PHE A 181 11.13 -15.06 1.37
N VAL A 182 12.23 -15.66 0.91
CA VAL A 182 12.63 -15.60 -0.51
C VAL A 182 11.58 -16.28 -1.40
N LEU A 183 11.09 -17.46 -1.00
CA LEU A 183 10.07 -18.19 -1.76
C LEU A 183 8.74 -17.41 -1.84
N VAL A 184 8.28 -16.87 -0.73
CA VAL A 184 7.05 -16.07 -0.65
C VAL A 184 7.19 -14.79 -1.47
N ALA A 185 8.33 -14.11 -1.39
CA ALA A 185 8.60 -12.90 -2.14
C ALA A 185 8.69 -13.16 -3.64
N LEU A 186 9.56 -14.08 -4.07
CA LEU A 186 9.74 -14.40 -5.49
C LEU A 186 8.48 -15.03 -6.10
N GLY A 187 7.78 -15.87 -5.34
CA GLY A 187 6.51 -16.45 -5.76
C GLY A 187 5.45 -15.36 -6.00
N GLY A 188 5.33 -14.38 -5.09
CA GLY A 188 4.43 -13.25 -5.26
C GLY A 188 4.76 -12.44 -6.52
N LEU A 189 6.03 -12.07 -6.69
CA LEU A 189 6.49 -11.36 -7.90
C LEU A 189 6.16 -12.13 -9.18
N ALA A 190 6.43 -13.45 -9.19
CA ALA A 190 6.17 -14.30 -10.35
C ALA A 190 4.68 -14.36 -10.71
N VAL A 191 3.79 -14.50 -9.71
CA VAL A 191 2.33 -14.51 -9.92
C VAL A 191 1.86 -13.19 -10.50
N GLY A 192 2.31 -12.06 -9.95
CA GLY A 192 1.93 -10.72 -10.42
C GLY A 192 2.37 -10.47 -11.86
N VAL A 193 3.63 -10.79 -12.19
CA VAL A 193 4.15 -10.67 -13.56
C VAL A 193 3.39 -11.58 -14.52
N ALA A 194 3.17 -12.85 -14.17
CA ALA A 194 2.50 -13.82 -15.03
C ALA A 194 1.05 -13.40 -15.33
N LEU A 195 0.30 -13.01 -14.29
CA LEU A 195 -1.09 -12.58 -14.45
C LEU A 195 -1.20 -11.30 -15.28
N SER A 196 -0.34 -10.31 -15.00
CA SER A 196 -0.31 -9.07 -15.77
C SER A 196 0.06 -9.29 -17.22
N TRP A 197 1.01 -10.19 -17.50
CA TRP A 197 1.36 -10.60 -18.86
C TRP A 197 0.18 -11.27 -19.58
N LEU A 198 -0.52 -12.19 -18.89
CA LEU A 198 -1.70 -12.88 -19.44
C LEU A 198 -2.81 -11.88 -19.81
N VAL A 199 -3.13 -10.95 -18.88
CA VAL A 199 -4.12 -9.88 -19.12
C VAL A 199 -3.65 -8.98 -20.29
N GLY A 200 -2.37 -8.65 -20.35
CA GLY A 200 -1.79 -7.90 -21.47
C GLY A 200 -1.94 -8.61 -22.82
N ARG A 201 -1.70 -9.92 -22.85
CA ARG A 201 -1.92 -10.76 -24.07
C ARG A 201 -3.39 -10.81 -24.46
N LEU A 202 -4.29 -10.99 -23.49
CA LEU A 202 -5.74 -10.97 -23.74
C LEU A 202 -6.19 -9.64 -24.35
N ARG A 203 -5.77 -8.52 -23.75
CA ARG A 203 -6.07 -7.17 -24.26
C ARG A 203 -5.53 -6.96 -25.67
N SER A 204 -4.29 -7.38 -25.94
CA SER A 204 -3.70 -7.27 -27.28
C SER A 204 -4.45 -8.13 -28.31
N TRP A 205 -4.92 -9.31 -27.92
CA TRP A 205 -5.75 -10.16 -28.76
C TRP A 205 -7.13 -9.54 -29.06
N MET A 206 -7.77 -8.90 -28.06
CA MET A 206 -9.03 -8.18 -28.24
C MET A 206 -8.86 -7.02 -29.23
N ILE A 207 -7.80 -6.22 -29.08
CA ILE A 207 -7.47 -5.12 -30.01
C ILE A 207 -7.28 -5.63 -31.45
N ALA A 208 -6.54 -6.74 -31.63
CA ALA A 208 -6.32 -7.33 -32.95
C ALA A 208 -7.61 -7.84 -33.60
N ARG A 209 -8.65 -8.11 -32.81
CA ARG A 209 -10.00 -8.52 -33.29
C ARG A 209 -10.93 -7.31 -33.52
N GLY A 210 -10.49 -6.09 -33.31
CA GLY A 210 -11.31 -4.90 -33.42
C GLY A 210 -12.23 -4.65 -32.21
N TRP A 211 -12.03 -5.39 -31.11
CA TRP A 211 -12.77 -5.23 -29.83
C TRP A 211 -12.03 -4.25 -28.91
N ASP A 212 -11.66 -3.09 -29.44
CA ASP A 212 -10.90 -2.07 -28.69
C ASP A 212 -11.84 -1.07 -28.04
N ASP A 213 -12.47 -1.50 -26.91
CA ASP A 213 -13.29 -0.63 -26.08
C ASP A 213 -12.51 -0.11 -24.88
N PRO A 214 -12.32 1.23 -24.74
CA PRO A 214 -11.59 1.83 -23.63
C PRO A 214 -12.14 1.46 -22.25
N ALA A 215 -13.46 1.38 -22.10
CA ALA A 215 -14.07 1.05 -20.81
C ALA A 215 -13.72 -0.37 -20.36
N THR A 216 -13.82 -1.34 -21.27
CA THR A 216 -13.43 -2.73 -21.02
C THR A 216 -11.97 -2.84 -20.60
N HIS A 217 -11.05 -2.10 -21.26
CA HIS A 217 -9.64 -2.12 -20.89
C HIS A 217 -9.38 -1.53 -19.51
N VAL A 218 -10.12 -0.49 -19.10
CA VAL A 218 -10.03 0.10 -17.77
C VAL A 218 -10.52 -0.88 -16.69
N VAL A 219 -11.63 -1.57 -16.95
CA VAL A 219 -12.17 -2.58 -16.01
C VAL A 219 -11.15 -3.72 -15.80
N PHE A 220 -10.50 -4.23 -16.85
CA PHE A 220 -9.43 -5.22 -16.69
C PHE A 220 -8.28 -4.70 -15.82
N MET A 221 -7.91 -3.43 -16.00
CA MET A 221 -6.88 -2.80 -15.18
C MET A 221 -7.28 -2.63 -13.73
N LEU A 222 -8.55 -2.36 -13.44
CA LEU A 222 -9.08 -2.22 -12.09
C LEU A 222 -9.16 -3.56 -11.35
N LEU A 223 -9.52 -4.64 -12.07
CA LEU A 223 -9.64 -5.98 -11.49
C LEU A 223 -8.28 -6.66 -11.30
N LEU A 224 -7.27 -6.29 -12.09
CA LEU A 224 -5.96 -6.94 -12.10
C LEU A 224 -5.27 -6.95 -10.73
N PRO A 225 -5.17 -5.85 -9.94
CA PRO A 225 -4.54 -5.88 -8.64
C PRO A 225 -5.23 -6.82 -7.64
N PHE A 226 -6.55 -6.84 -7.63
CA PHE A 226 -7.32 -7.75 -6.77
C PHE A 226 -7.11 -9.21 -7.16
N ALA A 227 -7.15 -9.50 -8.45
CA ALA A 227 -6.89 -10.86 -8.95
C ALA A 227 -5.48 -11.32 -8.64
N ALA A 228 -4.48 -10.45 -8.80
CA ALA A 228 -3.07 -10.74 -8.50
C ALA A 228 -2.87 -11.00 -7.00
N TYR A 229 -3.47 -10.18 -6.15
CA TYR A 229 -3.43 -10.33 -4.70
C TYR A 229 -4.07 -11.65 -4.25
N VAL A 230 -5.33 -11.89 -4.64
CA VAL A 230 -6.08 -13.10 -4.22
C VAL A 230 -5.41 -14.37 -4.72
N LEU A 231 -4.95 -14.39 -5.96
CA LEU A 231 -4.30 -15.57 -6.53
C LEU A 231 -2.99 -15.89 -5.77
N ALA A 232 -2.19 -14.88 -5.46
CA ALA A 232 -0.95 -15.05 -4.71
C ALA A 232 -1.20 -15.55 -3.28
N GLU A 233 -2.14 -14.93 -2.54
CA GLU A 233 -2.49 -15.38 -1.18
C GLU A 233 -3.03 -16.82 -1.16
N ARG A 234 -3.84 -17.21 -2.16
CA ARG A 234 -4.30 -18.61 -2.29
C ARG A 234 -3.18 -19.60 -2.59
N LEU A 235 -2.12 -19.17 -3.25
CA LEU A 235 -0.92 -19.97 -3.51
C LEU A 235 0.07 -19.97 -2.32
N GLY A 236 -0.23 -19.25 -1.23
CA GLY A 236 0.64 -19.15 -0.07
C GLY A 236 1.86 -18.25 -0.30
N VAL A 237 1.79 -17.33 -1.28
CA VAL A 237 2.85 -16.36 -1.58
C VAL A 237 2.36 -14.92 -1.37
N SER A 238 3.24 -13.92 -1.44
CA SER A 238 2.90 -12.54 -1.11
C SER A 238 1.94 -11.89 -2.12
N GLY A 239 0.69 -11.65 -1.69
CA GLY A 239 -0.30 -10.88 -2.46
C GLY A 239 0.12 -9.44 -2.72
N ILE A 240 0.80 -8.82 -1.75
CA ILE A 240 1.33 -7.46 -1.83
C ILE A 240 2.35 -7.35 -2.95
N LEU A 241 3.39 -8.18 -2.93
CA LEU A 241 4.40 -8.19 -3.98
C LEU A 241 3.82 -8.58 -5.35
N SER A 242 2.78 -9.40 -5.36
CA SER A 242 2.05 -9.74 -6.59
C SER A 242 1.35 -8.51 -7.19
N ALA A 243 0.66 -7.71 -6.38
CA ALA A 243 0.01 -6.48 -6.85
C ALA A 243 1.03 -5.45 -7.38
N VAL A 244 2.13 -5.24 -6.65
CA VAL A 244 3.25 -4.37 -7.08
C VAL A 244 3.83 -4.84 -8.42
N ALA A 245 4.18 -6.12 -8.52
CA ALA A 245 4.78 -6.69 -9.71
C ALA A 245 3.83 -6.65 -10.92
N ALA A 246 2.52 -6.85 -10.69
CA ALA A 246 1.51 -6.69 -11.72
C ALA A 246 1.45 -5.25 -12.24
N GLY A 247 1.51 -4.25 -11.37
CA GLY A 247 1.58 -2.84 -11.73
C GLY A 247 2.84 -2.51 -12.53
N MET A 248 4.01 -2.94 -12.06
CA MET A 248 5.28 -2.76 -12.75
C MET A 248 5.27 -3.40 -14.15
N MET A 249 4.76 -4.63 -14.27
CA MET A 249 4.67 -5.33 -15.55
C MET A 249 3.67 -4.64 -16.49
N GLN A 250 2.52 -4.21 -15.98
CA GLN A 250 1.53 -3.48 -16.78
C GLN A 250 2.10 -2.17 -17.34
N SER A 251 2.91 -1.47 -16.56
CA SER A 251 3.62 -0.28 -17.00
C SER A 251 4.59 -0.55 -18.17
N TRP A 252 5.19 -1.76 -18.29
CA TRP A 252 5.97 -2.17 -19.45
C TRP A 252 5.08 -2.45 -20.67
N LEU A 253 3.95 -3.09 -20.46
CA LEU A 253 2.99 -3.40 -21.51
C LEU A 253 2.31 -2.14 -22.08
N ASP A 254 2.21 -1.07 -21.28
CA ASP A 254 1.65 0.21 -21.71
C ASP A 254 2.58 1.04 -22.63
N LEU A 255 3.82 0.61 -22.83
CA LEU A 255 4.71 1.18 -23.86
C LEU A 255 4.28 0.77 -25.28
N LEU A 256 3.48 -0.28 -25.43
CA LEU A 256 2.94 -0.68 -26.74
C LEU A 256 1.96 0.37 -27.26
N PRO A 257 1.88 0.57 -28.60
CA PRO A 257 0.96 1.52 -29.22
C PRO A 257 -0.49 1.23 -28.83
N ARG A 258 -1.15 2.17 -28.19
CA ARG A 258 -2.56 2.09 -27.79
C ARG A 258 -3.25 3.41 -28.09
N GLN A 259 -4.58 3.38 -28.18
CA GLN A 259 -5.37 4.59 -28.36
C GLN A 259 -5.10 5.61 -27.23
N THR A 260 -4.97 6.87 -27.60
CA THR A 260 -4.75 7.97 -26.65
C THR A 260 -5.90 8.10 -25.67
N SER A 261 -7.14 7.82 -26.11
CA SER A 261 -8.35 7.82 -25.29
C SER A 261 -8.27 6.83 -24.13
N THR A 262 -7.84 5.59 -24.39
CA THR A 262 -7.66 4.56 -23.33
C THR A 262 -6.60 4.95 -22.29
N ARG A 263 -5.51 5.58 -22.73
CA ARG A 263 -4.45 6.06 -21.82
C ARG A 263 -4.94 7.20 -20.94
N LEU A 264 -5.67 8.17 -21.49
CA LEU A 264 -6.21 9.30 -20.74
C LEU A 264 -7.25 8.81 -19.72
N LEU A 265 -8.19 7.97 -20.16
CA LEU A 265 -9.21 7.40 -19.29
C LEU A 265 -8.58 6.63 -18.11
N ASN A 266 -7.61 5.76 -18.41
CA ASN A 266 -6.89 4.99 -17.40
C ASN A 266 -6.22 5.91 -16.36
N ARG A 267 -5.48 6.92 -16.80
CA ARG A 267 -4.84 7.90 -15.91
C ARG A 267 -5.83 8.64 -15.04
N SER A 268 -6.96 9.06 -15.61
CA SER A 268 -7.99 9.81 -14.89
C SER A 268 -8.65 8.93 -13.81
N VAL A 269 -9.01 7.71 -14.16
CA VAL A 269 -9.64 6.76 -13.23
C VAL A 269 -8.68 6.42 -12.08
N TRP A 270 -7.42 6.09 -12.38
CA TRP A 270 -6.44 5.77 -11.34
C TRP A 270 -6.12 6.97 -10.44
N SER A 271 -6.02 8.19 -10.99
CA SER A 271 -5.84 9.40 -10.17
C SER A 271 -7.01 9.66 -9.23
N LEU A 272 -8.25 9.40 -9.68
CA LEU A 272 -9.43 9.51 -8.85
C LEU A 272 -9.44 8.46 -7.73
N LEU A 273 -9.13 7.21 -8.06
CA LEU A 273 -9.08 6.11 -7.10
C LEU A 273 -8.02 6.33 -6.01
N GLU A 274 -6.79 6.70 -6.41
CA GLU A 274 -5.73 7.01 -5.45
C GLU A 274 -6.13 8.14 -4.51
N PHE A 275 -6.68 9.21 -5.06
CA PHE A 275 -7.15 10.34 -4.25
C PHE A 275 -8.23 9.90 -3.25
N ALA A 276 -9.21 9.12 -3.72
CA ALA A 276 -10.29 8.62 -2.87
C ALA A 276 -9.78 7.63 -1.81
N PHE A 277 -8.96 6.68 -2.19
CA PHE A 277 -8.46 5.62 -1.30
C PHE A 277 -7.49 6.16 -0.26
N ASN A 278 -6.50 6.97 -0.66
CA ASN A 278 -5.59 7.60 0.30
C ASN A 278 -6.37 8.50 1.28
N GLY A 279 -7.31 9.29 0.76
CA GLY A 279 -8.14 10.13 1.63
C GLY A 279 -9.02 9.33 2.60
N LEU A 280 -9.60 8.23 2.15
CA LEU A 280 -10.39 7.33 3.01
C LEU A 280 -9.52 6.67 4.09
N ILE A 281 -8.31 6.20 3.73
CA ILE A 281 -7.39 5.60 4.71
C ILE A 281 -7.07 6.60 5.83
N PHE A 282 -6.64 7.82 5.49
CA PHE A 282 -6.30 8.82 6.50
C PHE A 282 -7.51 9.26 7.35
N LEU A 283 -8.70 9.36 6.75
CA LEU A 283 -9.93 9.62 7.50
C LEU A 283 -10.28 8.47 8.45
N LEU A 284 -10.15 7.22 7.99
CA LEU A 284 -10.41 6.02 8.79
C LEU A 284 -9.42 5.87 9.95
N VAL A 285 -8.14 6.18 9.72
CA VAL A 285 -7.14 6.27 10.82
C VAL A 285 -7.58 7.31 11.84
N GLY A 286 -8.02 8.48 11.40
CA GLY A 286 -8.55 9.52 12.29
C GLY A 286 -9.78 9.05 13.09
N LEU A 287 -10.71 8.34 12.46
CA LEU A 287 -11.90 7.78 13.11
C LEU A 287 -11.58 6.77 14.22
N GLN A 288 -10.48 6.02 14.08
CA GLN A 288 -10.03 5.05 15.09
C GLN A 288 -9.28 5.67 16.27
N LEU A 289 -8.74 6.88 16.11
CA LEU A 289 -7.92 7.53 17.15
C LEU A 289 -8.59 7.65 18.53
N PRO A 290 -9.86 8.09 18.66
CA PRO A 290 -10.50 8.20 19.97
C PRO A 290 -10.66 6.85 20.67
N ASP A 291 -10.92 5.78 19.94
CA ASP A 291 -11.07 4.44 20.51
C ASP A 291 -9.71 3.87 20.94
N ILE A 292 -8.66 4.11 20.17
CA ILE A 292 -7.28 3.74 20.53
C ILE A 292 -6.86 4.49 21.80
N ILE A 293 -7.12 5.80 21.89
CA ILE A 293 -6.77 6.61 23.07
C ILE A 293 -7.51 6.10 24.32
N LYS A 294 -8.80 5.80 24.19
CA LYS A 294 -9.57 5.22 25.31
C LYS A 294 -8.99 3.88 25.79
N ALA A 295 -8.63 2.99 24.83
CA ALA A 295 -8.07 1.68 25.16
C ALA A 295 -6.68 1.76 25.83
N VAL A 296 -5.93 2.85 25.62
CA VAL A 296 -4.60 3.05 26.24
C VAL A 296 -4.73 3.69 27.63
N VAL A 297 -5.78 4.50 27.87
CA VAL A 297 -5.98 5.25 29.12
C VAL A 297 -6.81 4.44 30.15
N SER A 298 -7.56 3.43 29.71
CA SER A 298 -8.31 2.49 30.56
C SER A 298 -7.42 1.36 31.07
#